data_d773dedc49c052c351b882a3dcb56eed
#
_entry.id   d773dedc49c052c351b882a3dcb56eed
#
_cell.length_a   1.000
_cell.length_b   1.000
_cell.length_c   1.000
_cell.angle_alpha   90.00
_cell.angle_beta   90.00
_cell.angle_gamma   90.00
#
_symmetry.space_group_name_H-M   'P 1'
#
loop_
_entity.id
_entity.type
_entity.pdbx_description
1 polymer ?
#
loop_
_entity_poly.entity_id
_entity_poly.type
_entity_poly.pdbx_seq_one_letter_code
_entity_poly.pdbx_strand_id
1 'polypeptide(L)'
;MVGHFVENVAPCGTLPGDAIYGDVTTITRTCLELAVGMLDGTNIPEKIERLKDAAAQWAREGVPIDTIHHAIHEGFKIGFDLVVSSAATKHRSAGSGEHDGMTLSLADYESLIGGAQLVVEMLDTMTTAVSTAYVRELKAVVSEHHTAVHTLTSALLGGHPTSTMARECGIEIAERYHVLALAIPPHPDESNPVLDGRVVARRKLRRLQATLATRCNDTALSLLSVDGGTLLIPVRETDDTFDDLVTRLSKAARVPITATLVSTPTDTIPTAADQAHQLLDMVARLHSEPGLYRFDDLALEYQLTRPGPGREYLGSLLEPLDHHPELLETLHTHIAHNLNRQRTARLLHVHTNTVDYRLKRIGQLTGFDPTQASGLWYLRSALVARSYRSSDR
;
A
#
# COMPACT_ATOMS: atom_id res chain seq x y z
N MET A 1 43.49 9.83 -5.56
CA MET A 1 42.26 9.07 -5.73
C MET A 1 41.03 9.82 -5.16
N VAL A 2 40.94 10.09 -3.86
CA VAL A 2 39.80 10.82 -3.26
C VAL A 2 39.49 12.16 -3.93
N GLY A 3 40.49 12.99 -4.22
CA GLY A 3 40.27 14.26 -4.93
C GLY A 3 39.70 14.11 -6.35
N HIS A 4 40.07 13.05 -7.06
CA HIS A 4 39.52 12.73 -8.38
C HIS A 4 38.04 12.33 -8.32
N PHE A 5 37.61 11.61 -7.27
CA PHE A 5 36.20 11.27 -7.06
C PHE A 5 35.34 12.51 -6.78
N VAL A 6 35.84 13.44 -5.95
CA VAL A 6 35.12 14.68 -5.61
C VAL A 6 34.90 15.56 -6.84
N GLU A 7 35.86 15.60 -7.76
CA GLU A 7 35.81 16.45 -8.95
C GLU A 7 35.02 15.81 -10.13
N ASN A 8 35.05 14.49 -10.24
CA ASN A 8 34.55 13.80 -11.44
C ASN A 8 33.28 12.96 -11.22
N VAL A 9 32.84 12.73 -9.96
CA VAL A 9 31.63 11.97 -9.64
C VAL A 9 30.52 12.95 -9.23
N ALA A 10 29.67 13.34 -10.19
CA ALA A 10 28.66 14.38 -10.03
C ALA A 10 27.74 14.21 -8.80
N PRO A 11 27.31 12.99 -8.37
CA PRO A 11 26.50 12.80 -7.15
C PRO A 11 27.27 13.15 -5.86
N CYS A 12 28.59 13.06 -5.82
CA CYS A 12 29.38 13.37 -4.63
C CYS A 12 29.38 14.87 -4.28
N GLY A 13 29.15 15.77 -5.23
CA GLY A 13 29.09 17.20 -5.01
C GLY A 13 27.93 17.71 -4.17
N THR A 14 26.90 16.87 -3.95
CA THR A 14 25.71 17.20 -3.15
C THR A 14 25.71 16.59 -1.74
N LEU A 15 26.69 15.74 -1.42
CA LEU A 15 26.85 15.12 -0.11
C LEU A 15 27.61 16.02 0.87
N PRO A 16 27.31 15.97 2.18
CA PRO A 16 28.11 16.64 3.20
C PRO A 16 29.58 16.22 3.14
N GLY A 17 30.50 17.14 3.46
CA GLY A 17 31.93 16.88 3.34
C GLY A 17 32.47 15.71 4.16
N ASP A 18 31.89 15.44 5.31
CA ASP A 18 32.18 14.28 6.18
C ASP A 18 31.79 12.95 5.51
N ALA A 19 30.65 12.88 4.82
CA ALA A 19 30.23 11.71 4.04
C ALA A 19 31.18 11.46 2.85
N ILE A 20 31.64 12.53 2.15
CA ILE A 20 32.56 12.41 1.02
C ILE A 20 33.92 11.89 1.49
N TYR A 21 34.54 12.54 2.50
CA TYR A 21 35.88 12.20 2.96
C TYR A 21 35.94 10.93 3.83
N GLY A 22 34.87 10.60 4.55
CA GLY A 22 34.74 9.38 5.34
C GLY A 22 34.34 8.17 4.50
N ASP A 23 33.17 8.24 3.88
CA ASP A 23 32.52 7.08 3.26
C ASP A 23 33.10 6.71 1.91
N VAL A 24 33.31 7.69 1.01
CA VAL A 24 33.93 7.44 -0.31
C VAL A 24 35.35 6.90 -0.13
N THR A 25 36.11 7.41 0.85
CA THR A 25 37.45 6.88 1.16
C THR A 25 37.39 5.44 1.66
N THR A 26 36.42 5.14 2.51
CA THR A 26 36.19 3.78 3.06
C THR A 26 35.75 2.81 1.97
N ILE A 27 34.82 3.20 1.09
CA ILE A 27 34.40 2.42 -0.07
C ILE A 27 35.60 2.08 -0.95
N THR A 28 36.36 3.13 -1.37
CA THR A 28 37.48 2.95 -2.26
C THR A 28 38.55 2.04 -1.66
N ARG A 29 38.86 2.20 -0.37
CA ARG A 29 39.84 1.36 0.33
C ARG A 29 39.35 -0.09 0.39
N THR A 30 38.09 -0.34 0.82
CA THR A 30 37.52 -1.67 0.94
C THR A 30 37.47 -2.38 -0.41
N CYS A 31 37.11 -1.65 -1.49
CA CYS A 31 37.11 -2.21 -2.85
C CYS A 31 38.51 -2.57 -3.33
N LEU A 32 39.51 -1.71 -3.06
CA LEU A 32 40.92 -2.01 -3.40
C LEU A 32 41.46 -3.21 -2.61
N GLU A 33 41.21 -3.28 -1.31
CA GLU A 33 41.58 -4.42 -0.48
C GLU A 33 40.94 -5.71 -0.95
N LEU A 34 39.67 -5.67 -1.39
CA LEU A 34 38.98 -6.81 -1.96
C LEU A 34 39.60 -7.22 -3.31
N ALA A 35 39.86 -6.25 -4.21
CA ALA A 35 40.47 -6.51 -5.50
C ALA A 35 41.87 -7.17 -5.33
N VAL A 36 42.72 -6.65 -4.44
CA VAL A 36 44.02 -7.25 -4.12
C VAL A 36 43.87 -8.65 -3.54
N GLY A 37 42.88 -8.85 -2.63
CA GLY A 37 42.59 -10.17 -2.07
C GLY A 37 42.13 -11.21 -3.10
N MET A 38 41.37 -10.78 -4.11
CA MET A 38 40.95 -11.66 -5.22
C MET A 38 42.14 -12.04 -6.11
N LEU A 39 43.09 -11.11 -6.34
CA LEU A 39 44.32 -11.42 -7.07
C LEU A 39 45.22 -12.41 -6.31
N ASP A 40 45.30 -12.29 -4.98
CA ASP A 40 46.13 -13.13 -4.12
C ASP A 40 45.43 -14.39 -3.65
N GLY A 41 44.16 -14.58 -3.91
CA GLY A 41 43.34 -15.71 -3.47
C GLY A 41 43.11 -15.77 -1.95
N THR A 42 43.28 -14.65 -1.22
CA THR A 42 43.25 -14.59 0.26
C THR A 42 42.05 -13.89 0.82
N ASN A 43 41.39 -14.45 1.86
CA ASN A 43 40.35 -13.82 2.72
C ASN A 43 39.20 -13.11 1.99
N ILE A 44 38.79 -13.59 0.84
CA ILE A 44 37.70 -13.02 0.03
C ILE A 44 36.37 -12.96 0.83
N PRO A 45 35.92 -14.02 1.55
CA PRO A 45 34.65 -13.98 2.26
C PRO A 45 34.56 -12.87 3.33
N GLU A 46 35.61 -12.68 4.13
CA GLU A 46 35.65 -11.65 5.18
C GLU A 46 35.60 -10.24 4.60
N LYS A 47 36.28 -10.00 3.49
CA LYS A 47 36.27 -8.70 2.81
C LYS A 47 34.92 -8.40 2.16
N ILE A 48 34.24 -9.41 1.62
CA ILE A 48 32.87 -9.27 1.08
C ILE A 48 31.87 -8.94 2.20
N GLU A 49 31.97 -9.56 3.38
CA GLU A 49 31.09 -9.22 4.50
C GLU A 49 31.31 -7.78 4.97
N ARG A 50 32.55 -7.30 5.07
CA ARG A 50 32.83 -5.88 5.38
C ARG A 50 32.22 -4.92 4.35
N LEU A 51 32.24 -5.29 3.08
CA LEU A 51 31.62 -4.48 2.01
C LEU A 51 30.09 -4.49 2.14
N LYS A 52 29.49 -5.60 2.50
CA LYS A 52 28.05 -5.70 2.78
C LYS A 52 27.63 -4.86 4.00
N ASP A 53 28.42 -4.90 5.08
CA ASP A 53 28.17 -4.11 6.28
C ASP A 53 28.23 -2.60 5.99
N ALA A 54 29.23 -2.18 5.21
CA ALA A 54 29.35 -0.81 4.75
C ALA A 54 28.15 -0.40 3.88
N ALA A 55 27.73 -1.25 2.94
CA ALA A 55 26.57 -1.01 2.09
C ALA A 55 25.26 -0.87 2.89
N ALA A 56 25.08 -1.67 3.94
CA ALA A 56 23.96 -1.56 4.86
C ALA A 56 23.99 -0.24 5.63
N GLN A 57 25.16 0.21 6.09
CA GLN A 57 25.32 1.49 6.75
C GLN A 57 24.97 2.66 5.81
N TRP A 58 25.48 2.66 4.58
CA TRP A 58 25.15 3.71 3.59
C TRP A 58 23.67 3.76 3.25
N ALA A 59 22.97 2.62 3.22
CA ALA A 59 21.52 2.57 3.06
C ALA A 59 20.80 3.29 4.21
N ARG A 60 21.25 3.09 5.47
CA ARG A 60 20.69 3.78 6.64
C ARG A 60 20.97 5.30 6.61
N GLU A 61 22.11 5.69 6.13
CA GLU A 61 22.54 7.10 6.01
C GLU A 61 21.94 7.82 4.80
N GLY A 62 21.21 7.08 3.93
CA GLY A 62 20.54 7.65 2.76
C GLY A 62 21.49 7.97 1.59
N VAL A 63 22.70 7.39 1.58
CA VAL A 63 23.64 7.52 0.43
C VAL A 63 23.03 6.81 -0.78
N PRO A 64 22.81 7.48 -1.93
CA PRO A 64 22.18 6.83 -3.09
C PRO A 64 23.01 5.67 -3.64
N ILE A 65 22.34 4.56 -4.00
CA ILE A 65 23.03 3.36 -4.49
C ILE A 65 23.79 3.58 -5.80
N ASP A 66 23.30 4.46 -6.65
CA ASP A 66 23.97 4.86 -7.89
C ASP A 66 25.31 5.55 -7.64
N THR A 67 25.41 6.38 -6.58
CA THR A 67 26.67 6.99 -6.14
C THR A 67 27.68 5.93 -5.74
N ILE A 68 27.24 4.89 -5.00
CA ILE A 68 28.10 3.79 -4.56
C ILE A 68 28.58 2.98 -5.77
N HIS A 69 27.70 2.61 -6.68
CA HIS A 69 28.07 1.88 -7.90
C HIS A 69 29.03 2.67 -8.77
N HIS A 70 28.77 3.98 -8.94
CA HIS A 70 29.65 4.83 -9.72
C HIS A 70 31.05 4.91 -9.10
N ALA A 71 31.15 5.03 -7.78
CA ALA A 71 32.42 5.00 -7.07
C ALA A 71 33.18 3.68 -7.26
N ILE A 72 32.48 2.53 -7.22
CA ILE A 72 33.06 1.22 -7.50
C ILE A 72 33.62 1.18 -8.93
N HIS A 73 32.82 1.57 -9.93
CA HIS A 73 33.21 1.53 -11.34
C HIS A 73 34.41 2.44 -11.66
N GLU A 74 34.40 3.67 -11.15
CA GLU A 74 35.55 4.59 -11.32
C GLU A 74 36.80 4.07 -10.62
N GLY A 75 36.66 3.47 -9.43
CA GLY A 75 37.79 2.81 -8.76
C GLY A 75 38.43 1.70 -9.60
N PHE A 76 37.61 0.86 -10.21
CA PHE A 76 38.09 -0.19 -11.13
C PHE A 76 38.74 0.36 -12.38
N LYS A 77 38.17 1.38 -12.99
CA LYS A 77 38.74 2.04 -14.18
C LYS A 77 40.12 2.58 -13.90
N ILE A 78 40.28 3.31 -12.79
CA ILE A 78 41.59 3.84 -12.37
C ILE A 78 42.60 2.71 -12.09
N GLY A 79 42.12 1.64 -11.40
CA GLY A 79 42.95 0.46 -11.11
C GLY A 79 43.39 -0.25 -12.39
N PHE A 80 42.51 -0.43 -13.35
CA PHE A 80 42.79 -1.05 -14.64
C PHE A 80 43.82 -0.23 -15.45
N ASP A 81 43.64 1.09 -15.52
CA ASP A 81 44.56 2.01 -16.21
C ASP A 81 45.96 1.94 -15.61
N LEU A 82 46.08 1.82 -14.28
CA LEU A 82 47.37 1.66 -13.60
C LEU A 82 48.05 0.34 -13.97
N VAL A 83 47.31 -0.77 -14.02
CA VAL A 83 47.83 -2.10 -14.38
C VAL A 83 48.34 -2.09 -15.84
N VAL A 84 47.52 -1.58 -16.77
CA VAL A 84 47.84 -1.49 -18.19
C VAL A 84 49.08 -0.58 -18.43
N SER A 85 49.13 0.57 -17.77
CA SER A 85 50.24 1.50 -17.87
C SER A 85 51.53 0.90 -17.30
N SER A 86 51.46 0.16 -16.19
CA SER A 86 52.59 -0.52 -15.57
C SER A 86 53.14 -1.63 -16.47
N ALA A 87 52.26 -2.43 -17.08
CA ALA A 87 52.64 -3.47 -18.04
C ALA A 87 53.32 -2.88 -19.27
N ALA A 88 52.75 -1.80 -19.83
CA ALA A 88 53.35 -1.10 -20.99
C ALA A 88 54.73 -0.48 -20.69
N THR A 89 54.95 -0.06 -19.43
CA THR A 89 56.25 0.51 -19.01
C THR A 89 57.32 -0.59 -18.83
N LYS A 90 56.94 -1.76 -18.27
CA LYS A 90 57.85 -2.91 -18.16
C LYS A 90 58.28 -3.45 -19.52
N HIS A 91 57.37 -3.51 -20.50
CA HIS A 91 57.73 -3.89 -21.87
C HIS A 91 58.63 -2.90 -22.57
N ARG A 92 58.51 -1.60 -22.34
CA ARG A 92 59.41 -0.56 -22.87
C ARG A 92 60.81 -0.62 -22.26
N SER A 93 60.96 -1.00 -21.01
CA SER A 93 62.26 -1.11 -20.34
C SER A 93 63.00 -2.42 -20.65
N ALA A 94 62.31 -3.45 -21.15
CA ALA A 94 62.94 -4.72 -21.54
C ALA A 94 63.38 -4.79 -23.01
N GLY A 95 62.97 -3.80 -23.86
CA GLY A 95 63.26 -3.77 -25.31
C GLY A 95 64.19 -2.62 -25.72
N SER A 96 65.49 -2.68 -25.36
CA SER A 96 66.52 -1.86 -25.99
C SER A 96 67.14 -2.62 -27.17
N GLY A 97 66.39 -2.75 -28.24
CA GLY A 97 66.82 -3.37 -29.51
C GLY A 97 65.91 -2.92 -30.65
N GLU A 98 66.51 -2.45 -31.75
CA GLU A 98 65.87 -1.85 -32.92
C GLU A 98 64.73 -2.63 -33.54
N HIS A 99 63.69 -1.91 -33.97
CA HIS A 99 62.68 -2.22 -35.03
C HIS A 99 62.12 -3.64 -35.05
N ASP A 100 61.05 -3.88 -34.32
CA ASP A 100 60.00 -4.73 -34.85
C ASP A 100 58.64 -4.30 -34.32
N GLY A 101 57.62 -4.30 -35.17
CA GLY A 101 56.27 -3.91 -34.82
C GLY A 101 55.74 -4.72 -33.63
N MET A 102 55.05 -4.07 -32.69
CA MET A 102 54.54 -4.61 -31.44
C MET A 102 53.53 -5.75 -31.73
N THR A 103 54.05 -6.96 -31.94
CA THR A 103 53.28 -8.18 -32.03
C THR A 103 53.12 -8.76 -30.62
N LEU A 104 51.92 -8.65 -30.04
CA LEU A 104 51.57 -9.37 -28.82
C LEU A 104 51.74 -10.87 -29.05
N SER A 105 52.49 -11.55 -28.17
CA SER A 105 52.57 -13.02 -28.21
C SER A 105 51.20 -13.61 -27.83
N LEU A 106 50.95 -14.85 -28.26
CA LEU A 106 49.68 -15.56 -27.89
C LEU A 106 49.51 -15.62 -26.37
N ALA A 107 50.61 -15.79 -25.62
CA ALA A 107 50.58 -15.82 -24.15
C ALA A 107 50.22 -14.45 -23.53
N ASP A 108 50.70 -13.36 -24.14
CA ASP A 108 50.34 -11.99 -23.70
C ASP A 108 48.84 -11.72 -23.93
N TYR A 109 48.29 -12.18 -25.06
CA TYR A 109 46.90 -12.07 -25.41
C TYR A 109 46.00 -12.90 -24.45
N GLU A 110 46.37 -14.15 -24.14
CA GLU A 110 45.67 -15.00 -23.14
C GLU A 110 45.71 -14.38 -21.74
N SER A 111 46.86 -13.82 -21.33
CA SER A 111 47.00 -13.11 -20.05
C SER A 111 46.10 -11.87 -19.97
N LEU A 112 45.98 -11.12 -21.07
CA LEU A 112 45.15 -9.92 -21.13
C LEU A 112 43.66 -10.26 -21.07
N ILE A 113 43.21 -11.33 -21.77
CA ILE A 113 41.83 -11.84 -21.67
C ILE A 113 41.54 -12.33 -20.27
N GLY A 114 42.44 -13.12 -19.65
CA GLY A 114 42.27 -13.64 -18.28
C GLY A 114 42.17 -12.50 -17.27
N GLY A 115 43.01 -11.45 -17.44
CA GLY A 115 42.94 -10.24 -16.60
C GLY A 115 41.63 -9.48 -16.76
N ALA A 116 41.14 -9.33 -18.01
CA ALA A 116 39.87 -8.67 -18.27
C ALA A 116 38.69 -9.47 -17.67
N GLN A 117 38.68 -10.79 -17.81
CA GLN A 117 37.67 -11.65 -17.20
C GLN A 117 37.65 -11.52 -15.67
N LEU A 118 38.81 -11.51 -15.02
CA LEU A 118 38.94 -11.34 -13.57
C LEU A 118 38.40 -9.98 -13.10
N VAL A 119 38.66 -8.89 -13.86
CA VAL A 119 38.12 -7.54 -13.55
C VAL A 119 36.60 -7.54 -13.61
N VAL A 120 36.00 -8.17 -14.63
CA VAL A 120 34.54 -8.29 -14.76
C VAL A 120 33.95 -9.10 -13.60
N GLU A 121 34.59 -10.22 -13.23
CA GLU A 121 34.13 -11.07 -12.12
C GLU A 121 34.23 -10.35 -10.76
N MET A 122 35.29 -9.58 -10.53
CA MET A 122 35.43 -8.72 -9.36
C MET A 122 34.32 -7.67 -9.30
N LEU A 123 34.06 -7.00 -10.41
CA LEU A 123 33.07 -5.95 -10.52
C LEU A 123 31.65 -6.53 -10.25
N ASP A 124 31.33 -7.67 -10.84
CA ASP A 124 30.08 -8.39 -10.62
C ASP A 124 29.91 -8.77 -9.15
N THR A 125 30.95 -9.35 -8.53
CA THR A 125 30.94 -9.75 -7.12
C THR A 125 30.67 -8.55 -6.20
N MET A 126 31.35 -7.44 -6.42
CA MET A 126 31.21 -6.23 -5.58
C MET A 126 29.86 -5.58 -5.76
N THR A 127 29.42 -5.37 -7.00
CA THR A 127 28.14 -4.71 -7.29
C THR A 127 26.97 -5.57 -6.78
N THR A 128 27.04 -6.88 -6.91
CA THR A 128 26.04 -7.81 -6.40
C THR A 128 26.00 -7.81 -4.87
N ALA A 129 27.16 -7.86 -4.21
CA ALA A 129 27.25 -7.83 -2.74
C ALA A 129 26.67 -6.51 -2.17
N VAL A 130 27.07 -5.37 -2.74
CA VAL A 130 26.57 -4.05 -2.35
C VAL A 130 25.06 -3.93 -2.58
N SER A 131 24.59 -4.25 -3.79
CA SER A 131 23.18 -4.15 -4.14
C SER A 131 22.30 -5.01 -3.22
N THR A 132 22.73 -6.24 -2.95
CA THR A 132 21.97 -7.17 -2.11
C THR A 132 21.88 -6.67 -0.68
N ALA A 133 22.98 -6.22 -0.08
CA ALA A 133 23.02 -5.72 1.28
C ALA A 133 22.24 -4.41 1.42
N TYR A 134 22.43 -3.47 0.49
CA TYR A 134 21.75 -2.18 0.44
C TYR A 134 20.22 -2.35 0.34
N VAL A 135 19.75 -3.18 -0.59
CA VAL A 135 18.30 -3.42 -0.77
C VAL A 135 17.69 -4.14 0.43
N ARG A 136 18.44 -5.07 1.05
CA ARG A 136 18.00 -5.75 2.28
C ARG A 136 17.80 -4.75 3.42
N GLU A 137 18.77 -3.86 3.62
CA GLU A 137 18.71 -2.85 4.68
C GLU A 137 17.61 -1.83 4.44
N LEU A 138 17.47 -1.33 3.21
CA LEU A 138 16.38 -0.42 2.84
C LEU A 138 15.01 -1.06 3.09
N LYS A 139 14.85 -2.35 2.80
CA LYS A 139 13.62 -3.08 3.11
C LYS A 139 13.38 -3.22 4.63
N ALA A 140 14.44 -3.40 5.42
CA ALA A 140 14.34 -3.50 6.87
C ALA A 140 13.88 -2.16 7.47
N VAL A 141 14.50 -1.04 7.10
CA VAL A 141 14.12 0.32 7.53
C VAL A 141 12.66 0.63 7.15
N VAL A 142 12.26 0.33 5.91
CA VAL A 142 10.88 0.53 5.46
C VAL A 142 9.91 -0.37 6.26
N SER A 143 10.30 -1.61 6.57
CA SER A 143 9.48 -2.54 7.37
C SER A 143 9.32 -2.08 8.81
N GLU A 144 10.38 -1.58 9.45
CA GLU A 144 10.32 -1.01 10.80
C GLU A 144 9.40 0.20 10.87
N HIS A 145 9.53 1.13 9.92
CA HIS A 145 8.66 2.30 9.84
C HIS A 145 7.18 1.89 9.64
N HIS A 146 6.90 0.97 8.73
CA HIS A 146 5.54 0.44 8.54
C HIS A 146 5.00 -0.22 9.81
N THR A 147 5.81 -0.97 10.54
CA THR A 147 5.41 -1.61 11.79
C THR A 147 5.11 -0.56 12.86
N ALA A 148 5.93 0.47 12.97
CA ALA A 148 5.74 1.55 13.93
C ALA A 148 4.46 2.37 13.63
N VAL A 149 4.23 2.75 12.36
CA VAL A 149 2.99 3.42 11.91
C VAL A 149 1.76 2.56 12.19
N HIS A 150 1.83 1.25 11.89
CA HIS A 150 0.75 0.31 12.16
C HIS A 150 0.45 0.20 13.65
N THR A 151 1.49 0.14 14.50
CA THR A 151 1.36 0.10 15.96
C THR A 151 0.73 1.37 16.49
N LEU A 152 1.17 2.55 16.00
CA LEU A 152 0.58 3.84 16.33
C LEU A 152 -0.90 3.91 15.95
N THR A 153 -1.23 3.46 14.73
CA THR A 153 -2.61 3.42 14.24
C THR A 153 -3.48 2.52 15.12
N SER A 154 -2.99 1.33 15.46
CA SER A 154 -3.66 0.40 16.38
C SER A 154 -3.88 1.01 17.77
N ALA A 155 -2.88 1.75 18.29
CA ALA A 155 -2.97 2.40 19.58
C ALA A 155 -4.01 3.55 19.58
N LEU A 156 -4.06 4.36 18.52
CA LEU A 156 -5.09 5.40 18.35
C LEU A 156 -6.50 4.80 18.28
N LEU A 157 -6.67 3.72 17.52
CA LEU A 157 -7.95 3.00 17.38
C LEU A 157 -8.35 2.30 18.70
N GLY A 158 -7.37 1.88 19.51
CA GLY A 158 -7.59 1.26 20.82
C GLY A 158 -7.73 2.25 21.98
N GLY A 159 -7.56 3.55 21.75
CA GLY A 159 -7.60 4.58 22.80
C GLY A 159 -6.40 4.55 23.76
N HIS A 160 -5.26 4.01 23.32
CA HIS A 160 -4.05 3.95 24.13
C HIS A 160 -3.22 5.23 24.04
N PRO A 161 -2.38 5.55 25.07
CA PRO A 161 -1.48 6.70 25.00
C PRO A 161 -0.50 6.58 23.83
N THR A 162 -0.43 7.60 22.97
CA THR A 162 0.30 7.55 21.68
C THR A 162 1.45 8.55 21.57
N SER A 163 1.62 9.47 22.53
CA SER A 163 2.58 10.58 22.43
C SER A 163 4.04 10.15 22.28
N THR A 164 4.45 9.03 22.88
CA THR A 164 5.81 8.49 22.76
C THR A 164 6.00 7.82 21.40
N MET A 165 5.06 6.94 21.00
CA MET A 165 5.09 6.27 19.70
C MET A 165 5.08 7.25 18.53
N ALA A 166 4.26 8.30 18.62
CA ALA A 166 4.18 9.34 17.59
C ALA A 166 5.52 10.04 17.38
N ARG A 167 6.22 10.38 18.48
CA ARG A 167 7.57 10.96 18.43
C ARG A 167 8.60 10.02 17.82
N GLU A 168 8.57 8.74 18.18
CA GLU A 168 9.46 7.71 17.63
C GLU A 168 9.23 7.50 16.12
N CYS A 169 7.98 7.60 15.67
CA CYS A 169 7.63 7.50 14.25
C CYS A 169 7.87 8.81 13.47
N GLY A 170 8.17 9.94 14.14
CA GLY A 170 8.23 11.26 13.51
C GLY A 170 6.86 11.75 12.98
N ILE A 171 5.74 11.24 13.56
CA ILE A 171 4.39 11.57 13.11
C ILE A 171 3.78 12.55 14.11
N GLU A 172 3.28 13.67 13.61
CA GLU A 172 2.50 14.62 14.39
C GLU A 172 1.05 14.15 14.50
N ILE A 173 0.53 14.04 15.74
CA ILE A 173 -0.87 13.69 15.97
C ILE A 173 -1.71 14.96 15.82
N ALA A 174 -2.66 14.94 14.90
CA ALA A 174 -3.59 16.03 14.68
C ALA A 174 -4.64 16.10 15.79
N GLU A 175 -5.24 17.29 15.98
CA GLU A 175 -6.32 17.48 16.97
C GLU A 175 -7.61 16.73 16.58
N ARG A 176 -7.86 16.58 15.29
CA ARG A 176 -9.07 15.95 14.73
C ARG A 176 -8.72 15.04 13.55
N TYR A 177 -9.49 13.99 13.42
CA TYR A 177 -9.38 13.04 12.31
C TYR A 177 -10.72 12.78 11.64
N HIS A 178 -10.65 12.53 10.34
CA HIS A 178 -11.67 11.82 9.60
C HIS A 178 -11.38 10.31 9.71
N VAL A 179 -12.30 9.58 10.30
CA VAL A 179 -12.25 8.13 10.46
C VAL A 179 -13.08 7.51 9.35
N LEU A 180 -12.44 6.76 8.46
CA LEU A 180 -13.12 6.04 7.39
C LEU A 180 -13.04 4.54 7.66
N ALA A 181 -14.19 3.87 7.70
CA ALA A 181 -14.26 2.41 7.59
C ALA A 181 -14.49 2.02 6.13
N LEU A 182 -13.73 1.04 5.64
CA LEU A 182 -13.74 0.59 4.25
C LEU A 182 -14.14 -0.88 4.15
N ALA A 183 -15.03 -1.21 3.21
CA ALA A 183 -15.28 -2.57 2.72
C ALA A 183 -14.73 -2.69 1.30
N ILE A 184 -13.84 -3.67 1.10
CA ILE A 184 -13.14 -3.93 -0.16
C ILE A 184 -13.56 -5.32 -0.64
N PRO A 185 -14.49 -5.44 -1.59
CA PRO A 185 -14.92 -6.75 -2.07
C PRO A 185 -13.77 -7.51 -2.76
N PRO A 186 -13.88 -8.85 -2.86
CA PRO A 186 -12.90 -9.64 -3.57
C PRO A 186 -12.85 -9.25 -5.06
N HIS A 187 -11.65 -9.24 -5.64
CA HIS A 187 -11.49 -9.06 -7.08
C HIS A 187 -11.98 -10.33 -7.81
N PRO A 188 -12.62 -10.23 -8.98
CA PRO A 188 -13.09 -11.42 -9.73
C PRO A 188 -12.00 -12.48 -9.93
N ASP A 189 -10.76 -12.06 -10.14
CA ASP A 189 -9.60 -12.95 -10.31
C ASP A 189 -9.21 -13.69 -9.01
N GLU A 190 -9.67 -13.27 -7.83
CA GLU A 190 -9.42 -13.98 -6.57
C GLU A 190 -10.14 -15.34 -6.52
N SER A 191 -11.24 -15.46 -7.26
CA SER A 191 -12.01 -16.70 -7.40
C SER A 191 -11.64 -17.51 -8.64
N ASN A 192 -10.69 -17.04 -9.46
CA ASN A 192 -10.26 -17.73 -10.67
C ASN A 192 -9.33 -18.92 -10.31
N PRO A 193 -9.71 -20.18 -10.62
CA PRO A 193 -8.93 -21.37 -10.23
C PRO A 193 -7.55 -21.45 -10.91
N VAL A 194 -7.29 -20.67 -11.96
CA VAL A 194 -6.00 -20.64 -12.68
C VAL A 194 -5.00 -19.70 -12.00
N LEU A 195 -5.48 -18.76 -11.17
CA LEU A 195 -4.67 -17.74 -10.53
C LEU A 195 -4.51 -18.00 -9.03
N ASP A 196 -3.38 -17.56 -8.47
CA ASP A 196 -3.23 -17.52 -7.00
C ASP A 196 -4.02 -16.32 -6.45
N GLY A 197 -5.21 -16.59 -5.91
CA GLY A 197 -6.12 -15.57 -5.35
C GLY A 197 -5.47 -14.75 -4.24
N ARG A 198 -4.52 -15.32 -3.46
CA ARG A 198 -3.78 -14.59 -2.41
C ARG A 198 -2.85 -13.54 -3.03
N VAL A 199 -2.23 -13.86 -4.15
CA VAL A 199 -1.37 -12.90 -4.88
C VAL A 199 -2.22 -11.77 -5.45
N VAL A 200 -3.40 -12.09 -6.02
CA VAL A 200 -4.35 -11.09 -6.54
C VAL A 200 -4.79 -10.14 -5.42
N ALA A 201 -5.24 -10.68 -4.27
CA ALA A 201 -5.67 -9.91 -3.11
C ALA A 201 -4.55 -8.98 -2.57
N ARG A 202 -3.32 -9.49 -2.43
CA ARG A 202 -2.16 -8.67 -2.00
C ARG A 202 -1.84 -7.55 -2.99
N ARG A 203 -1.92 -7.83 -4.30
CA ARG A 203 -1.70 -6.79 -5.33
C ARG A 203 -2.79 -5.72 -5.31
N LYS A 204 -4.05 -6.11 -5.05
CA LYS A 204 -5.17 -5.18 -4.81
C LYS A 204 -4.85 -4.25 -3.66
N LEU A 205 -4.50 -4.80 -2.48
CA LEU A 205 -4.15 -4.03 -1.28
C LEU A 205 -2.97 -3.09 -1.52
N ARG A 206 -1.90 -3.56 -2.17
CA ARG A 206 -0.72 -2.73 -2.49
C ARG A 206 -1.08 -1.52 -3.36
N ARG A 207 -1.95 -1.69 -4.37
CA ARG A 207 -2.41 -0.56 -5.22
C ARG A 207 -3.21 0.46 -4.41
N LEU A 208 -4.04 0.00 -3.46
CA LEU A 208 -4.76 0.88 -2.54
C LEU A 208 -3.80 1.69 -1.67
N GLN A 209 -2.85 1.04 -1.01
CA GLN A 209 -1.86 1.69 -0.16
C GLN A 209 -1.02 2.72 -0.94
N ALA A 210 -0.57 2.40 -2.16
CA ALA A 210 0.15 3.34 -3.01
C ALA A 210 -0.70 4.57 -3.38
N THR A 211 -2.00 4.37 -3.65
CA THR A 211 -2.92 5.47 -3.94
C THR A 211 -3.14 6.36 -2.72
N LEU A 212 -3.27 5.77 -1.53
CA LEU A 212 -3.40 6.50 -0.26
C LEU A 212 -2.14 7.34 0.02
N ALA A 213 -0.96 6.75 -0.07
CA ALA A 213 0.31 7.44 0.14
C ALA A 213 0.43 8.68 -0.76
N THR A 214 0.13 8.53 -2.06
CA THR A 214 0.19 9.64 -3.03
C THR A 214 -0.85 10.73 -2.76
N ARG A 215 -2.06 10.38 -2.30
CA ARG A 215 -3.17 11.35 -2.14
C ARG A 215 -3.16 12.06 -0.79
N CYS A 216 -2.72 11.38 0.24
CA CYS A 216 -2.68 11.91 1.60
C CYS A 216 -1.29 12.41 2.02
N ASN A 217 -0.32 12.52 1.09
CA ASN A 217 1.06 12.95 1.37
C ASN A 217 1.67 12.19 2.57
N ASP A 218 1.47 10.88 2.62
CA ASP A 218 1.91 9.98 3.71
C ASP A 218 1.43 10.37 5.12
N THR A 219 0.41 11.25 5.24
CA THR A 219 -0.15 11.64 6.54
C THR A 219 -1.33 10.79 7.00
N ALA A 220 -1.90 9.97 6.12
CA ALA A 220 -2.97 9.06 6.47
C ALA A 220 -2.43 7.85 7.23
N LEU A 221 -2.99 7.57 8.38
CA LEU A 221 -2.72 6.36 9.15
C LEU A 221 -3.73 5.29 8.74
N SER A 222 -3.27 4.09 8.43
CA SER A 222 -4.14 3.04 7.89
C SER A 222 -3.93 1.70 8.57
N LEU A 223 -5.02 1.04 8.89
CA LEU A 223 -5.07 -0.36 9.32
C LEU A 223 -5.96 -1.11 8.32
N LEU A 224 -5.36 -1.56 7.23
CA LEU A 224 -6.06 -2.18 6.11
C LEU A 224 -5.66 -3.64 5.92
N SER A 225 -6.66 -4.48 5.67
CA SER A 225 -6.55 -5.85 5.18
C SER A 225 -6.98 -5.94 3.71
N VAL A 226 -6.98 -7.15 3.15
CA VAL A 226 -7.46 -7.40 1.77
C VAL A 226 -8.97 -7.18 1.59
N ASP A 227 -9.73 -7.25 2.70
CA ASP A 227 -11.19 -7.18 2.71
C ASP A 227 -11.72 -5.82 3.20
N GLY A 228 -10.85 -4.97 3.75
CA GLY A 228 -11.23 -3.67 4.29
C GLY A 228 -10.37 -3.21 5.45
N GLY A 229 -10.89 -2.30 6.26
CA GLY A 229 -10.24 -1.80 7.46
C GLY A 229 -10.54 -0.34 7.74
N THR A 230 -9.64 0.34 8.45
CA THR A 230 -9.84 1.71 8.90
C THR A 230 -8.73 2.63 8.42
N LEU A 231 -9.12 3.84 8.00
CA LEU A 231 -8.22 4.96 7.71
C LEU A 231 -8.47 6.08 8.70
N LEU A 232 -7.39 6.70 9.18
CA LEU A 232 -7.41 7.93 9.95
C LEU A 232 -6.73 9.02 9.12
N ILE A 233 -7.46 10.02 8.69
CA ILE A 233 -6.95 11.13 7.87
C ILE A 233 -7.05 12.41 8.71
N PRO A 234 -5.94 13.13 8.97
CA PRO A 234 -5.99 14.40 9.71
C PRO A 234 -6.92 15.40 9.03
N VAL A 235 -7.77 16.08 9.83
CA VAL A 235 -8.66 17.14 9.30
C VAL A 235 -7.83 18.34 8.88
N ARG A 236 -8.02 18.82 7.64
CA ARG A 236 -7.41 20.02 7.08
C ARG A 236 -8.50 20.95 6.55
N GLU A 237 -8.24 22.25 6.45
CA GLU A 237 -9.21 23.26 6.02
C GLU A 237 -9.75 23.07 4.58
N THR A 238 -9.14 22.16 3.79
CA THR A 238 -9.46 21.95 2.36
C THR A 238 -10.05 20.57 2.04
N ASP A 239 -10.64 19.88 3.02
CA ASP A 239 -10.97 18.44 2.93
C ASP A 239 -12.34 18.10 2.31
N ASP A 240 -12.72 18.70 1.18
CA ASP A 240 -14.02 18.43 0.51
C ASP A 240 -14.02 17.28 -0.52
N THR A 241 -12.96 16.43 -0.57
CA THR A 241 -12.73 15.49 -1.70
C THR A 241 -12.78 14.00 -1.37
N PHE A 242 -13.46 13.57 -0.29
CA PHE A 242 -13.50 12.13 0.08
C PHE A 242 -14.25 11.26 -0.92
N ASP A 243 -15.24 11.79 -1.64
CA ASP A 243 -15.94 11.08 -2.72
C ASP A 243 -14.96 10.76 -3.88
N ASP A 244 -14.07 11.71 -4.23
CA ASP A 244 -13.00 11.50 -5.21
C ASP A 244 -11.98 10.48 -4.70
N LEU A 245 -11.63 10.52 -3.41
CA LEU A 245 -10.73 9.53 -2.79
C LEU A 245 -11.28 8.12 -2.93
N VAL A 246 -12.53 7.86 -2.52
CA VAL A 246 -13.17 6.54 -2.61
C VAL A 246 -13.29 6.07 -4.05
N THR A 247 -13.60 6.98 -4.98
CA THR A 247 -13.63 6.69 -6.42
C THR A 247 -12.26 6.26 -6.94
N ARG A 248 -11.19 6.93 -6.55
CA ARG A 248 -9.81 6.59 -6.94
C ARG A 248 -9.35 5.27 -6.32
N LEU A 249 -9.69 5.04 -5.05
CA LEU A 249 -9.42 3.76 -4.38
C LEU A 249 -10.13 2.61 -5.11
N SER A 250 -11.39 2.80 -5.49
CA SER A 250 -12.13 1.81 -6.28
C SER A 250 -11.48 1.51 -7.63
N LYS A 251 -11.00 2.54 -8.34
CA LYS A 251 -10.24 2.40 -9.59
C LYS A 251 -8.92 1.65 -9.39
N ALA A 252 -8.18 1.99 -8.33
CA ALA A 252 -6.89 1.35 -8.02
C ALA A 252 -7.08 -0.12 -7.63
N ALA A 253 -8.08 -0.42 -6.83
CA ALA A 253 -8.45 -1.78 -6.43
C ALA A 253 -9.03 -2.59 -7.59
N ARG A 254 -9.64 -1.93 -8.57
CA ARG A 254 -10.46 -2.50 -9.65
C ARG A 254 -11.71 -3.24 -9.13
N VAL A 255 -12.21 -2.81 -7.98
CA VAL A 255 -13.46 -3.28 -7.37
C VAL A 255 -14.19 -2.10 -6.75
N PRO A 256 -15.54 -2.12 -6.71
CA PRO A 256 -16.31 -1.05 -6.11
C PRO A 256 -16.13 -1.07 -4.58
N ILE A 257 -15.58 -0.01 -4.01
CA ILE A 257 -15.36 0.13 -2.57
C ILE A 257 -16.54 0.87 -1.94
N THR A 258 -16.98 0.39 -0.78
CA THR A 258 -17.90 1.11 0.09
C THR A 258 -17.12 1.67 1.27
N ALA A 259 -17.37 2.92 1.61
CA ALA A 259 -16.74 3.61 2.72
C ALA A 259 -17.78 4.35 3.56
N THR A 260 -17.52 4.47 4.86
CA THR A 260 -18.27 5.32 5.77
C THR A 260 -17.33 6.29 6.46
N LEU A 261 -17.78 7.52 6.72
CA LEU A 261 -16.98 8.61 7.25
C LEU A 261 -17.60 9.15 8.53
N VAL A 262 -16.77 9.28 9.57
CA VAL A 262 -17.09 9.96 10.82
C VAL A 262 -15.95 10.91 11.17
N SER A 263 -16.25 12.18 11.44
CA SER A 263 -15.24 13.18 11.83
C SER A 263 -15.26 13.37 13.35
N THR A 264 -14.07 13.34 13.99
CA THR A 264 -13.98 13.31 15.44
C THR A 264 -12.70 13.97 15.98
N PRO A 265 -12.69 14.49 17.21
CA PRO A 265 -11.46 14.78 17.94
C PRO A 265 -10.65 13.49 18.21
N THR A 266 -9.34 13.65 18.43
CA THR A 266 -8.41 12.52 18.57
C THR A 266 -8.70 11.62 19.77
N ASP A 267 -9.19 12.16 20.86
CA ASP A 267 -9.55 11.42 22.07
C ASP A 267 -10.77 10.49 21.92
N THR A 268 -11.59 10.73 20.89
CA THR A 268 -12.80 9.96 20.60
C THR A 268 -12.68 9.09 19.33
N ILE A 269 -11.46 8.90 18.80
CA ILE A 269 -11.21 8.02 17.65
C ILE A 269 -11.78 6.60 17.84
N PRO A 270 -11.61 5.91 19.00
CA PRO A 270 -12.14 4.55 19.16
C PRO A 270 -13.66 4.49 18.95
N THR A 271 -14.40 5.40 19.58
CA THR A 271 -15.86 5.47 19.44
C THR A 271 -16.28 5.80 18.02
N ALA A 272 -15.56 6.69 17.35
CA ALA A 272 -15.83 7.05 15.95
C ALA A 272 -15.52 5.90 14.99
N ALA A 273 -14.49 5.10 15.26
CA ALA A 273 -14.16 3.90 14.49
C ALA A 273 -15.26 2.84 14.61
N ASP A 274 -15.71 2.56 15.84
CA ASP A 274 -16.84 1.67 16.07
C ASP A 274 -18.10 2.16 15.35
N GLN A 275 -18.39 3.46 15.42
CA GLN A 275 -19.51 4.07 14.72
C GLN A 275 -19.39 3.93 13.19
N ALA A 276 -18.22 4.21 12.63
CA ALA A 276 -17.96 4.08 11.20
C ALA A 276 -18.16 2.63 10.73
N HIS A 277 -17.65 1.64 11.48
CA HIS A 277 -17.87 0.22 11.16
C HIS A 277 -19.33 -0.21 11.31
N GLN A 278 -20.08 0.31 12.30
CA GLN A 278 -21.50 0.06 12.43
C GLN A 278 -22.29 0.62 11.23
N LEU A 279 -21.94 1.82 10.77
CA LEU A 279 -22.52 2.40 9.55
C LEU A 279 -22.21 1.54 8.31
N LEU A 280 -20.97 1.04 8.21
CA LEU A 280 -20.53 0.21 7.09
C LEU A 280 -21.32 -1.12 7.04
N ASP A 281 -21.48 -1.79 8.19
CA ASP A 281 -22.32 -3.00 8.30
C ASP A 281 -23.77 -2.70 7.92
N MET A 282 -24.31 -1.56 8.34
CA MET A 282 -25.65 -1.14 7.99
C MET A 282 -25.82 -0.92 6.48
N VAL A 283 -24.90 -0.22 5.84
CA VAL A 283 -24.91 0.00 4.38
C VAL A 283 -24.89 -1.34 3.64
N ALA A 284 -24.06 -2.28 4.09
CA ALA A 284 -23.99 -3.63 3.53
C ALA A 284 -25.32 -4.40 3.67
N ARG A 285 -25.95 -4.38 4.86
CA ARG A 285 -27.24 -5.04 5.12
C ARG A 285 -28.41 -4.42 4.34
N LEU A 286 -28.34 -3.13 4.07
CA LEU A 286 -29.35 -2.43 3.26
C LEU A 286 -29.12 -2.62 1.76
N HIS A 287 -28.07 -3.34 1.35
CA HIS A 287 -27.71 -3.57 -0.06
C HIS A 287 -27.60 -2.25 -0.85
N SER A 288 -27.05 -1.21 -0.20
CA SER A 288 -26.88 0.09 -0.81
C SER A 288 -25.78 0.05 -1.88
N GLU A 289 -25.82 0.96 -2.85
CA GLU A 289 -24.82 1.05 -3.91
C GLU A 289 -23.42 1.37 -3.31
N PRO A 290 -22.33 0.87 -3.90
CA PRO A 290 -20.98 1.23 -3.44
C PRO A 290 -20.72 2.73 -3.53
N GLY A 291 -20.03 3.27 -2.54
CA GLY A 291 -19.71 4.70 -2.47
C GLY A 291 -19.34 5.15 -1.07
N LEU A 292 -19.30 6.47 -0.89
CA LEU A 292 -19.05 7.09 0.42
C LEU A 292 -20.38 7.44 1.08
N TYR A 293 -20.52 7.07 2.35
CA TYR A 293 -21.65 7.39 3.20
C TYR A 293 -21.18 8.16 4.44
N ARG A 294 -21.86 9.24 4.77
CA ARG A 294 -21.62 10.02 5.97
C ARG A 294 -22.67 9.70 7.02
N PHE A 295 -22.36 9.98 8.28
CA PHE A 295 -23.33 9.77 9.36
C PHE A 295 -24.65 10.49 9.09
N ASP A 296 -24.58 11.74 8.59
CA ASP A 296 -25.75 12.56 8.32
C ASP A 296 -26.69 11.93 7.25
N ASP A 297 -26.11 11.20 6.30
CA ASP A 297 -26.87 10.50 5.25
C ASP A 297 -27.66 9.30 5.81
N LEU A 298 -27.20 8.73 6.93
CA LEU A 298 -27.67 7.47 7.51
C LEU A 298 -28.21 7.61 8.93
N ALA A 299 -28.34 8.83 9.44
CA ALA A 299 -28.70 9.07 10.85
C ALA A 299 -30.04 8.42 11.24
N LEU A 300 -31.00 8.42 10.35
CA LEU A 300 -32.30 7.80 10.57
C LEU A 300 -32.21 6.28 10.61
N GLU A 301 -31.57 5.69 9.61
CA GLU A 301 -31.34 4.24 9.52
C GLU A 301 -30.54 3.77 10.74
N TYR A 302 -29.51 4.51 11.13
CA TYR A 302 -28.71 4.25 12.33
C TYR A 302 -29.58 4.21 13.59
N GLN A 303 -30.53 5.16 13.75
CA GLN A 303 -31.43 5.17 14.88
C GLN A 303 -32.38 3.97 14.89
N LEU A 304 -32.88 3.53 13.71
CA LEU A 304 -33.78 2.39 13.56
C LEU A 304 -33.13 1.04 13.86
N THR A 305 -31.79 0.96 13.81
CA THR A 305 -31.05 -0.28 14.12
C THR A 305 -30.75 -0.46 15.60
N ARG A 306 -30.99 0.57 16.43
CA ARG A 306 -30.73 0.48 17.87
C ARG A 306 -31.64 -0.55 18.54
N PRO A 307 -31.08 -1.43 19.44
CA PRO A 307 -31.87 -2.40 20.15
C PRO A 307 -32.99 -1.74 20.98
N GLY A 308 -34.15 -2.36 20.99
CA GLY A 308 -35.27 -1.89 21.80
C GLY A 308 -36.64 -2.21 21.19
N PRO A 309 -37.71 -1.90 21.89
CA PRO A 309 -39.07 -2.27 21.49
C PRO A 309 -39.50 -1.66 20.16
N GLY A 310 -38.96 -0.47 19.79
CA GLY A 310 -39.24 0.15 18.51
C GLY A 310 -38.71 -0.66 17.33
N ARG A 311 -37.43 -1.13 17.41
CA ARG A 311 -36.83 -2.00 16.38
C ARG A 311 -37.57 -3.33 16.28
N GLU A 312 -37.91 -3.93 17.40
CA GLU A 312 -38.65 -5.19 17.44
C GLU A 312 -40.03 -5.06 16.79
N TYR A 313 -40.78 -4.03 17.17
CA TYR A 313 -42.10 -3.74 16.56
C TYR A 313 -41.97 -3.51 15.05
N LEU A 314 -41.11 -2.63 14.62
CA LEU A 314 -40.93 -2.34 13.19
C LEU A 314 -40.53 -3.59 12.41
N GLY A 315 -39.59 -4.39 12.91
CA GLY A 315 -39.16 -5.63 12.28
C GLY A 315 -40.25 -6.67 12.17
N SER A 316 -41.20 -6.71 13.13
CA SER A 316 -42.34 -7.63 13.12
C SER A 316 -43.38 -7.29 12.07
N LEU A 317 -43.47 -6.05 11.59
CA LEU A 317 -44.43 -5.65 10.57
C LEU A 317 -44.29 -6.42 9.24
N LEU A 318 -43.10 -6.97 8.97
CA LEU A 318 -42.84 -7.76 7.76
C LEU A 318 -42.97 -9.27 7.96
N GLU A 319 -43.27 -9.77 9.16
CA GLU A 319 -43.49 -11.20 9.43
C GLU A 319 -44.58 -11.83 8.53
N PRO A 320 -45.71 -11.14 8.21
CA PRO A 320 -46.69 -11.68 7.28
C PRO A 320 -46.14 -11.95 5.86
N LEU A 321 -44.96 -11.38 5.52
CA LEU A 321 -44.32 -11.60 4.24
C LEU A 321 -43.29 -12.74 4.26
N ASP A 322 -43.05 -13.40 5.40
CA ASP A 322 -42.06 -14.50 5.53
C ASP A 322 -42.38 -15.69 4.64
N HIS A 323 -43.66 -15.95 4.40
CA HIS A 323 -44.12 -16.98 3.48
C HIS A 323 -44.27 -16.51 2.02
N HIS A 324 -43.86 -15.28 1.73
CA HIS A 324 -44.01 -14.61 0.44
C HIS A 324 -42.71 -13.92 0.01
N PRO A 325 -41.61 -14.66 -0.23
CA PRO A 325 -40.30 -14.08 -0.54
C PRO A 325 -40.35 -13.17 -1.76
N GLU A 326 -41.21 -13.46 -2.76
CA GLU A 326 -41.41 -12.67 -3.95
C GLU A 326 -42.01 -11.27 -3.67
N LEU A 327 -42.81 -11.15 -2.60
CA LEU A 327 -43.38 -9.87 -2.16
C LEU A 327 -42.31 -9.04 -1.44
N LEU A 328 -41.51 -9.67 -0.58
CA LEU A 328 -40.44 -9.03 0.15
C LEU A 328 -39.36 -8.51 -0.82
N GLU A 329 -38.96 -9.33 -1.80
CA GLU A 329 -38.05 -8.95 -2.87
C GLU A 329 -38.59 -7.78 -3.69
N THR A 330 -39.91 -7.79 -4.00
CA THR A 330 -40.54 -6.70 -4.74
C THR A 330 -40.51 -5.40 -3.93
N LEU A 331 -40.83 -5.44 -2.65
CA LEU A 331 -40.80 -4.29 -1.75
C LEU A 331 -39.39 -3.71 -1.67
N HIS A 332 -38.41 -4.55 -1.43
CA HIS A 332 -37.00 -4.15 -1.34
C HIS A 332 -36.53 -3.48 -2.64
N THR A 333 -36.73 -4.16 -3.78
CA THR A 333 -36.30 -3.65 -5.09
C THR A 333 -37.03 -2.35 -5.44
N HIS A 334 -38.31 -2.21 -5.11
CA HIS A 334 -39.11 -1.03 -5.39
C HIS A 334 -38.60 0.20 -4.61
N ILE A 335 -38.30 0.01 -3.33
CA ILE A 335 -37.76 1.07 -2.45
C ILE A 335 -36.36 1.45 -2.88
N ALA A 336 -35.48 0.49 -3.13
CA ALA A 336 -34.09 0.72 -3.54
C ALA A 336 -33.96 1.48 -4.87
N HIS A 337 -35.00 1.41 -5.73
CA HIS A 337 -35.01 2.08 -7.03
C HIS A 337 -35.99 3.27 -7.08
N ASN A 338 -36.10 4.00 -5.97
CA ASN A 338 -36.88 5.23 -5.86
C ASN A 338 -38.34 5.07 -6.32
N LEU A 339 -38.97 3.97 -5.96
CA LEU A 339 -40.38 3.67 -6.26
C LEU A 339 -40.70 3.64 -7.75
N ASN A 340 -39.70 3.39 -8.59
CA ASN A 340 -39.89 3.30 -10.04
C ASN A 340 -40.37 1.89 -10.43
N ARG A 341 -41.71 1.74 -10.62
CA ARG A 341 -42.33 0.46 -10.95
C ARG A 341 -41.82 -0.16 -12.26
N GLN A 342 -41.51 0.64 -13.26
CA GLN A 342 -40.97 0.11 -14.53
C GLN A 342 -39.57 -0.45 -14.37
N ARG A 343 -38.72 0.22 -13.58
CA ARG A 343 -37.37 -0.26 -13.26
C ARG A 343 -37.46 -1.51 -12.38
N THR A 344 -38.34 -1.51 -11.38
CA THR A 344 -38.61 -2.67 -10.54
C THR A 344 -39.06 -3.89 -11.37
N ALA A 345 -40.01 -3.71 -12.28
CA ALA A 345 -40.52 -4.77 -13.16
C ALA A 345 -39.39 -5.38 -14.03
N ARG A 346 -38.52 -4.52 -14.61
CA ARG A 346 -37.37 -4.98 -15.41
C ARG A 346 -36.38 -5.79 -14.59
N LEU A 347 -36.04 -5.33 -13.38
CA LEU A 347 -35.08 -6.01 -12.53
C LEU A 347 -35.58 -7.34 -12.01
N LEU A 348 -36.89 -7.42 -11.72
CA LEU A 348 -37.54 -8.66 -11.26
C LEU A 348 -38.00 -9.58 -12.40
N HIS A 349 -37.74 -9.17 -13.67
CA HIS A 349 -38.19 -9.90 -14.87
C HIS A 349 -39.68 -10.20 -14.89
N VAL A 350 -40.54 -9.24 -14.44
CA VAL A 350 -41.98 -9.36 -14.41
C VAL A 350 -42.67 -8.20 -15.14
N HIS A 351 -43.96 -8.31 -15.42
CA HIS A 351 -44.73 -7.19 -15.97
C HIS A 351 -45.03 -6.13 -14.89
N THR A 352 -45.18 -4.86 -15.29
CA THR A 352 -45.53 -3.77 -14.37
C THR A 352 -46.80 -4.02 -13.56
N ASN A 353 -47.83 -4.62 -14.17
CA ASN A 353 -49.07 -4.99 -13.49
C ASN A 353 -48.83 -6.03 -12.37
N THR A 354 -47.82 -6.89 -12.52
CA THR A 354 -47.44 -7.82 -11.45
C THR A 354 -46.81 -7.09 -10.28
N VAL A 355 -46.03 -6.06 -10.54
CA VAL A 355 -45.49 -5.18 -9.47
C VAL A 355 -46.64 -4.50 -8.73
N ASP A 356 -47.58 -3.87 -9.45
CA ASP A 356 -48.75 -3.22 -8.87
C ASP A 356 -49.61 -4.20 -8.02
N TYR A 357 -49.83 -5.41 -8.52
CA TYR A 357 -50.51 -6.44 -7.78
C TYR A 357 -49.78 -6.86 -6.49
N ARG A 358 -48.44 -7.06 -6.58
CA ARG A 358 -47.61 -7.42 -5.43
C ARG A 358 -47.58 -6.30 -4.39
N LEU A 359 -47.43 -5.04 -4.79
CA LEU A 359 -47.52 -3.90 -3.86
C LEU A 359 -48.85 -3.82 -3.14
N LYS A 360 -49.99 -4.00 -3.86
CA LYS A 360 -51.30 -4.06 -3.24
C LYS A 360 -51.43 -5.23 -2.23
N ARG A 361 -50.85 -6.39 -2.57
CA ARG A 361 -50.85 -7.56 -1.69
C ARG A 361 -50.03 -7.35 -0.43
N ILE A 362 -48.90 -6.66 -0.54
CA ILE A 362 -48.08 -6.23 0.62
C ILE A 362 -48.92 -5.38 1.55
N GLY A 363 -49.60 -4.35 1.01
CA GLY A 363 -50.50 -3.50 1.82
C GLY A 363 -51.60 -4.28 2.57
N GLN A 364 -52.18 -5.29 1.91
CA GLN A 364 -53.20 -6.15 2.53
C GLN A 364 -52.67 -7.03 3.68
N LEU A 365 -51.42 -7.54 3.52
CA LEU A 365 -50.81 -8.45 4.51
C LEU A 365 -50.20 -7.69 5.68
N THR A 366 -49.59 -6.55 5.45
CA THR A 366 -48.89 -5.77 6.48
C THR A 366 -49.75 -4.71 7.14
N GLY A 367 -50.89 -4.34 6.53
CA GLY A 367 -51.70 -3.19 6.95
C GLY A 367 -51.15 -1.82 6.52
N PHE A 368 -50.03 -1.79 5.81
CA PHE A 368 -49.36 -0.54 5.36
C PHE A 368 -49.26 -0.50 3.84
N ASP A 369 -49.97 0.47 3.22
CA ASP A 369 -49.97 0.62 1.77
C ASP A 369 -48.65 1.25 1.27
N PRO A 370 -47.81 0.52 0.50
CA PRO A 370 -46.54 1.04 -0.01
C PRO A 370 -46.71 2.18 -1.02
N THR A 371 -47.91 2.46 -1.51
CA THR A 371 -48.20 3.60 -2.43
C THR A 371 -48.55 4.89 -1.67
N GLN A 372 -48.79 4.80 -0.37
CA GLN A 372 -49.08 5.94 0.51
C GLN A 372 -47.81 6.34 1.28
N ALA A 373 -47.57 7.61 1.45
CA ALA A 373 -46.38 8.13 2.12
C ALA A 373 -46.18 7.58 3.54
N SER A 374 -47.29 7.48 4.32
CA SER A 374 -47.26 6.93 5.67
C SER A 374 -46.96 5.42 5.68
N GLY A 375 -47.59 4.65 4.80
CA GLY A 375 -47.35 3.20 4.69
C GLY A 375 -45.91 2.91 4.21
N LEU A 376 -45.44 3.65 3.22
CA LEU A 376 -44.06 3.53 2.72
C LEU A 376 -43.03 3.81 3.81
N TRP A 377 -43.25 4.83 4.66
CA TRP A 377 -42.40 5.14 5.78
C TRP A 377 -42.24 3.98 6.74
N TYR A 378 -43.36 3.36 7.16
CA TYR A 378 -43.33 2.19 8.03
C TYR A 378 -42.66 0.99 7.38
N LEU A 379 -42.96 0.69 6.12
CA LEU A 379 -42.36 -0.43 5.39
C LEU A 379 -40.89 -0.28 5.17
N ARG A 380 -40.39 0.95 4.83
CA ARG A 380 -38.96 1.24 4.73
C ARG A 380 -38.25 1.06 6.08
N SER A 381 -38.83 1.63 7.14
CA SER A 381 -38.32 1.47 8.51
C SER A 381 -38.30 0.02 8.97
N ALA A 382 -39.33 -0.75 8.59
CA ALA A 382 -39.44 -2.17 8.89
C ALA A 382 -38.36 -3.01 8.18
N LEU A 383 -38.01 -2.70 6.93
CA LEU A 383 -36.90 -3.36 6.22
C LEU A 383 -35.57 -3.12 6.93
N VAL A 384 -35.29 -1.88 7.34
CA VAL A 384 -34.09 -1.53 8.10
C VAL A 384 -34.05 -2.29 9.43
N ALA A 385 -35.10 -2.21 10.22
CA ALA A 385 -35.18 -2.87 11.53
C ALA A 385 -35.06 -4.41 11.43
N ARG A 386 -35.67 -5.02 10.41
CA ARG A 386 -35.62 -6.46 10.16
C ARG A 386 -34.24 -6.97 9.83
N SER A 387 -33.42 -6.20 9.09
CA SER A 387 -32.05 -6.61 8.69
C SER A 387 -31.14 -6.90 9.90
N TYR A 388 -31.50 -6.39 11.09
CA TYR A 388 -30.79 -6.62 12.36
C TYR A 388 -31.43 -7.68 13.27
N ARG A 389 -32.70 -8.07 13.06
CA ARG A 389 -33.35 -9.15 13.86
C ARG A 389 -32.75 -10.53 13.59
N SER A 390 -32.26 -10.77 12.39
CA SER A 390 -31.70 -12.07 11.98
C SER A 390 -30.34 -12.38 12.59
N SER A 391 -29.66 -11.37 13.17
CA SER A 391 -28.31 -11.49 13.74
C SER A 391 -28.29 -11.77 15.24
N ASP A 392 -29.43 -11.59 15.93
CA ASP A 392 -29.56 -11.81 17.38
C ASP A 392 -30.06 -13.26 17.72
N ARG A 393 -30.18 -14.14 16.72
CA ARG A 393 -30.47 -15.57 16.86
C ARG A 393 -29.28 -16.42 16.46
#